data_322627053768f3eefd8212647a4a098e
#
_entry.id   322627053768f3eefd8212647a4a098e
#
_cell.length_a   1.000
_cell.length_b   1.000
_cell.length_c   1.000
_cell.angle_alpha   90.00
_cell.angle_beta   90.00
_cell.angle_gamma   90.00
#
_symmetry.space_group_name_H-M   'P 1'
#
loop_
_entity.id
_entity.type
_entity.pdbx_description
1 polymer ?
#
loop_
_entity_poly.entity_id
_entity_poly.type
_entity_poly.pdbx_seq_one_letter_code
_entity_poly.pdbx_strand_id
1 'polypeptide(L)'
;MSLDTDVPPGSPGQNSIKMTSIKGVNVGGHLFKSFGSGFDSTVYVRYYVKYPSISKGYFHHEGVWFGGYNPVIDYPFPRAGSCGLGGSRLSISYENVWRGNLPGMDTYLYWGDMQSYDGGITCYGNTMINEGRTGNGSSISKVAPVDVLDKWMCVEIMIKLNNPVTAYNGELAVWQNGVQVGYWGPGFPNGHWLKDKWYNNPADPPFQGFRWRTDGNLKINWLWFEFYHDNPDAPSSYIKFDHLVIATKYIGPIS
;
A
#
# COMPACT_ATOMS: atom_id res chain seq x y z
N MET A 1 13.67 4.33 16.35
CA MET A 1 14.14 3.49 15.23
C MET A 1 15.52 2.98 15.56
N SER A 2 15.80 1.69 15.27
CA SER A 2 17.05 1.01 15.55
C SER A 2 17.32 -0.08 14.50
N LEU A 3 18.52 -0.62 14.49
CA LEU A 3 18.80 -1.89 13.80
C LEU A 3 18.45 -3.08 14.71
N ASP A 4 18.08 -4.19 14.11
CA ASP A 4 17.69 -5.44 14.79
C ASP A 4 18.31 -6.63 14.01
N THR A 5 18.78 -7.64 14.71
CA THR A 5 19.45 -8.82 14.08
C THR A 5 18.48 -9.86 13.54
N ASP A 6 17.17 -9.72 13.80
CA ASP A 6 16.14 -10.56 13.18
C ASP A 6 15.93 -10.12 11.75
N VAL A 7 16.35 -10.93 10.79
CA VAL A 7 16.30 -10.67 9.35
C VAL A 7 15.49 -11.76 8.62
N PRO A 8 14.99 -11.50 7.40
CA PRO A 8 14.32 -12.52 6.60
C PRO A 8 15.19 -13.75 6.35
N PRO A 9 14.62 -14.96 6.29
CA PRO A 9 15.36 -16.15 5.86
C PRO A 9 16.00 -15.93 4.47
N GLY A 10 17.26 -16.33 4.33
CA GLY A 10 18.03 -16.12 3.10
C GLY A 10 18.62 -14.71 2.94
N SER A 11 18.41 -13.81 3.92
CA SER A 11 19.01 -12.47 3.88
C SER A 11 20.52 -12.55 3.87
N PRO A 12 21.22 -11.86 2.92
CA PRO A 12 22.66 -11.68 2.98
C PRO A 12 23.06 -10.60 4.01
N GLY A 13 22.11 -9.79 4.48
CA GLY A 13 22.29 -8.76 5.50
C GLY A 13 22.22 -9.33 6.91
N GLN A 14 22.78 -8.58 7.87
CA GLN A 14 22.81 -8.97 9.28
C GLN A 14 21.84 -8.17 10.14
N ASN A 15 21.20 -7.14 9.57
CA ASN A 15 20.34 -6.24 10.30
C ASN A 15 19.14 -5.81 9.47
N SER A 16 17.99 -5.77 10.12
CA SER A 16 16.76 -5.14 9.65
C SER A 16 16.55 -3.77 10.31
N ILE A 17 15.67 -2.95 9.74
CA ILE A 17 15.19 -1.72 10.38
C ILE A 17 14.05 -2.09 11.32
N LYS A 18 14.15 -1.68 12.58
CA LYS A 18 13.08 -1.78 13.57
C LYS A 18 12.55 -0.40 13.93
N MET A 19 11.28 -0.18 13.68
CA MET A 19 10.54 1.00 14.12
C MET A 19 9.71 0.64 15.35
N THR A 20 9.67 1.52 16.36
CA THR A 20 9.00 1.25 17.63
C THR A 20 7.98 2.33 17.96
N SER A 21 6.85 1.92 18.49
CA SER A 21 5.92 2.79 19.24
C SER A 21 6.03 2.49 20.72
N ILE A 22 5.88 3.52 21.54
CA ILE A 22 5.98 3.42 23.02
C ILE A 22 4.70 4.02 23.59
N LYS A 23 3.92 3.17 24.28
CA LYS A 23 2.66 3.58 24.92
C LYS A 23 2.83 4.85 25.74
N GLY A 24 1.95 5.83 25.49
CA GLY A 24 1.95 7.10 26.19
C GLY A 24 3.10 8.06 25.83
N VAL A 25 4.01 7.66 24.89
CA VAL A 25 5.16 8.48 24.49
C VAL A 25 5.09 8.89 23.03
N ASN A 26 4.87 7.90 22.15
CA ASN A 26 4.72 8.15 20.71
C ASN A 26 3.84 7.09 20.06
N VAL A 27 3.33 7.41 18.88
CA VAL A 27 2.43 6.55 18.09
C VAL A 27 3.12 5.90 16.89
N GLY A 28 4.45 5.82 16.90
CA GLY A 28 5.27 5.26 15.84
C GLY A 28 6.19 6.28 15.18
N GLY A 29 6.36 6.18 13.88
CA GLY A 29 7.24 7.06 13.11
C GLY A 29 7.37 6.64 11.66
N HIS A 30 8.15 7.39 10.87
CA HIS A 30 8.38 7.08 9.47
C HIS A 30 9.80 7.43 9.04
N LEU A 31 10.26 6.75 7.99
CA LEU A 31 11.54 7.00 7.34
C LEU A 31 11.29 7.26 5.86
N PHE A 32 11.61 8.47 5.44
CA PHE A 32 11.29 9.00 4.12
C PHE A 32 12.50 9.03 3.18
N LYS A 33 12.24 8.79 1.88
CA LYS A 33 13.22 8.95 0.80
C LYS A 33 12.58 9.60 -0.42
N SER A 34 13.17 10.72 -0.87
CA SER A 34 12.87 11.33 -2.17
C SER A 34 13.80 10.78 -3.26
N PHE A 35 13.28 10.64 -4.47
CA PHE A 35 14.02 10.20 -5.66
C PHE A 35 14.25 11.34 -6.68
N GLY A 36 13.97 12.57 -6.29
CA GLY A 36 14.10 13.72 -7.19
C GLY A 36 13.09 13.68 -8.35
N SER A 37 13.57 13.53 -9.59
CA SER A 37 12.71 13.49 -10.78
C SER A 37 11.78 12.26 -10.85
N GLY A 38 12.11 11.19 -10.13
CA GLY A 38 11.28 9.99 -10.01
C GLY A 38 11.17 9.15 -11.29
N PHE A 39 10.20 8.23 -11.26
CA PHE A 39 9.88 7.28 -12.32
C PHE A 39 8.55 7.66 -12.98
N ASP A 40 8.46 7.60 -14.28
CA ASP A 40 7.28 8.03 -15.06
C ASP A 40 6.56 6.89 -15.80
N SER A 41 6.91 5.66 -15.51
CA SER A 41 6.41 4.46 -16.19
C SER A 41 5.98 3.39 -15.18
N THR A 42 6.43 2.15 -15.40
CA THR A 42 6.18 1.02 -14.51
C THR A 42 7.25 0.92 -13.45
N VAL A 43 6.83 0.78 -12.20
CA VAL A 43 7.71 0.65 -11.03
C VAL A 43 7.26 -0.52 -10.19
N TYR A 44 8.22 -1.29 -9.73
CA TYR A 44 8.06 -2.37 -8.75
C TYR A 44 8.76 -1.96 -7.47
N VAL A 45 8.07 -2.09 -6.36
CA VAL A 45 8.61 -1.85 -5.01
C VAL A 45 8.48 -3.15 -4.22
N ARG A 46 9.59 -3.77 -3.90
CA ARG A 46 9.64 -4.98 -3.10
C ARG A 46 10.30 -4.68 -1.75
N TYR A 47 9.70 -5.19 -0.68
CA TYR A 47 10.24 -5.12 0.68
C TYR A 47 9.85 -6.35 1.48
N TYR A 48 10.56 -6.58 2.56
CA TYR A 48 10.16 -7.52 3.59
C TYR A 48 9.65 -6.77 4.80
N VAL A 49 8.59 -7.28 5.41
CA VAL A 49 7.97 -6.71 6.60
C VAL A 49 7.65 -7.81 7.61
N LYS A 50 7.77 -7.48 8.90
CA LYS A 50 7.36 -8.36 9.99
C LYS A 50 6.48 -7.58 10.95
N TYR A 51 5.22 -7.99 11.02
CA TYR A 51 4.20 -7.45 11.92
C TYR A 51 4.17 -8.25 13.21
N PRO A 52 4.31 -7.63 14.39
CA PRO A 52 4.24 -8.35 15.65
C PRO A 52 2.80 -8.61 16.08
N SER A 53 2.56 -9.77 16.67
CA SER A 53 1.25 -10.15 17.19
C SER A 53 0.77 -9.25 18.34
N ILE A 54 1.69 -8.60 19.06
CA ILE A 54 1.35 -7.64 20.12
C ILE A 54 0.58 -6.42 19.61
N SER A 55 0.73 -6.05 18.34
CA SER A 55 -0.03 -4.96 17.71
C SER A 55 -1.41 -5.38 17.23
N LYS A 56 -1.80 -6.62 17.45
CA LYS A 56 -3.10 -7.15 17.01
C LYS A 56 -4.25 -6.27 17.51
N GLY A 57 -5.04 -5.74 16.55
CA GLY A 57 -6.17 -4.84 16.83
C GLY A 57 -5.80 -3.36 16.96
N TYR A 58 -4.52 -2.99 16.84
CA TYR A 58 -4.04 -1.61 16.95
C TYR A 58 -3.35 -1.10 15.69
N PHE A 59 -3.35 -1.92 14.63
CA PHE A 59 -2.82 -1.48 13.32
C PHE A 59 -3.69 -0.38 12.73
N HIS A 60 -3.05 0.67 12.23
CA HIS A 60 -3.71 1.75 11.50
C HIS A 60 -3.06 1.98 10.14
N HIS A 61 -1.85 2.53 10.08
CA HIS A 61 -1.06 2.66 8.87
C HIS A 61 0.35 2.10 9.09
N GLU A 62 0.62 0.95 8.50
CA GLU A 62 1.85 0.20 8.73
C GLU A 62 2.28 -0.53 7.47
N GLY A 63 3.42 -0.13 6.92
CA GLY A 63 3.91 -0.73 5.70
C GLY A 63 4.88 0.18 4.96
N VAL A 64 4.97 -0.02 3.66
CA VAL A 64 5.71 0.86 2.78
C VAL A 64 4.74 1.65 1.93
N TRP A 65 4.84 2.97 2.03
CA TRP A 65 4.12 3.91 1.21
C TRP A 65 5.04 4.46 0.14
N PHE A 66 4.55 4.61 -1.08
CA PHE A 66 5.27 5.27 -2.14
C PHE A 66 4.31 6.01 -3.07
N GLY A 67 4.83 6.92 -3.87
CA GLY A 67 3.99 7.68 -4.76
C GLY A 67 4.68 8.88 -5.38
N GLY A 68 3.89 9.90 -5.70
CA GLY A 68 4.34 11.10 -6.36
C GLY A 68 3.76 12.38 -5.79
N TYR A 69 4.58 13.45 -5.89
CA TYR A 69 4.15 14.84 -5.73
C TYR A 69 4.62 15.68 -6.92
N ASN A 70 3.76 16.56 -7.37
CA ASN A 70 4.04 17.55 -8.38
C ASN A 70 3.49 18.92 -7.94
N PRO A 71 4.36 19.91 -7.65
CA PRO A 71 5.82 19.82 -7.65
C PRO A 71 6.37 18.87 -6.58
N VAL A 72 7.61 18.40 -6.77
CA VAL A 72 8.32 17.59 -5.77
C VAL A 72 8.44 18.40 -4.47
N ILE A 73 8.19 17.76 -3.35
CA ILE A 73 8.28 18.35 -2.02
C ILE A 73 9.26 17.58 -1.14
N ASP A 74 9.86 18.26 -0.16
CA ASP A 74 10.88 17.68 0.70
C ASP A 74 10.32 16.60 1.62
N TYR A 75 9.09 16.76 2.04
CA TYR A 75 8.43 15.84 2.95
C TYR A 75 6.97 15.63 2.55
N PRO A 76 6.69 14.69 1.62
CA PRO A 76 5.33 14.36 1.23
C PRO A 76 4.60 13.61 2.34
N PHE A 77 3.30 13.77 2.41
CA PHE A 77 2.44 13.00 3.29
C PHE A 77 1.05 12.82 2.66
N PRO A 78 0.40 11.69 2.85
CA PRO A 78 -1.00 11.52 2.48
C PRO A 78 -1.86 12.53 3.23
N ARG A 79 -2.89 13.04 2.56
CA ARG A 79 -3.85 13.94 3.20
C ARG A 79 -5.20 13.24 3.28
N ALA A 80 -5.49 12.66 4.42
CA ALA A 80 -6.80 12.10 4.72
C ALA A 80 -7.90 13.17 4.49
N GLY A 81 -9.01 12.75 3.95
CA GLY A 81 -10.17 13.62 3.69
C GLY A 81 -10.11 14.41 2.37
N SER A 82 -8.95 14.49 1.69
CA SER A 82 -8.82 15.27 0.44
C SER A 82 -9.07 14.43 -0.78
N CYS A 83 -9.95 14.90 -1.69
CA CYS A 83 -10.27 14.26 -2.98
C CYS A 83 -9.54 14.94 -4.16
N GLY A 84 -9.55 14.28 -5.32
CA GLY A 84 -9.36 14.89 -6.64
C GLY A 84 -8.01 15.54 -6.92
N LEU A 85 -6.90 14.95 -6.48
CA LEU A 85 -5.56 15.56 -6.57
C LEU A 85 -4.69 14.96 -7.70
N GLY A 86 -5.29 14.43 -8.76
CA GLY A 86 -4.61 13.67 -9.80
C GLY A 86 -3.50 14.38 -10.59
N GLY A 87 -3.44 15.70 -10.54
CA GLY A 87 -2.34 16.47 -11.14
C GLY A 87 -1.17 16.73 -10.20
N SER A 88 -1.38 16.58 -8.90
CA SER A 88 -0.42 17.01 -7.88
C SER A 88 0.07 15.91 -6.96
N ARG A 89 -0.70 14.83 -6.77
CA ARG A 89 -0.38 13.82 -5.77
C ARG A 89 -0.96 12.46 -6.12
N LEU A 90 -0.18 11.42 -5.85
CA LEU A 90 -0.65 10.05 -5.68
C LEU A 90 0.12 9.36 -4.55
N SER A 91 -0.50 8.41 -3.87
CA SER A 91 0.17 7.54 -2.90
C SER A 91 -0.45 6.16 -2.87
N ILE A 92 0.39 5.17 -2.66
CA ILE A 92 0.07 3.76 -2.76
C ILE A 92 0.69 3.05 -1.57
N SER A 93 -0.12 2.25 -0.89
CA SER A 93 0.33 1.31 0.12
C SER A 93 -0.38 -0.03 -0.03
N TYR A 94 0.27 -1.09 0.41
CA TYR A 94 -0.33 -2.37 0.72
C TYR A 94 0.04 -2.67 2.16
N GLU A 95 -0.92 -2.56 3.03
CA GLU A 95 -0.69 -2.49 4.46
C GLU A 95 -1.62 -3.40 5.24
N ASN A 96 -1.26 -3.61 6.49
CA ASN A 96 -2.08 -4.38 7.41
C ASN A 96 -3.34 -3.57 7.76
N VAL A 97 -4.51 -4.19 7.59
CA VAL A 97 -5.79 -3.63 7.99
C VAL A 97 -6.50 -4.61 8.92
N TRP A 98 -6.92 -4.09 10.07
CA TRP A 98 -7.69 -4.91 11.01
C TRP A 98 -9.15 -4.90 10.61
N ARG A 99 -9.72 -6.09 10.31
CA ARG A 99 -11.12 -6.24 9.96
C ARG A 99 -11.82 -7.20 10.92
N GLY A 100 -12.53 -6.60 11.88
CA GLY A 100 -13.13 -7.38 12.95
C GLY A 100 -12.06 -8.07 13.81
N ASN A 101 -12.11 -9.40 13.92
CA ASN A 101 -11.15 -10.16 14.72
C ASN A 101 -9.99 -10.75 13.89
N LEU A 102 -9.91 -10.47 12.60
CA LEU A 102 -8.92 -11.05 11.70
C LEU A 102 -7.99 -9.98 11.13
N PRO A 103 -6.68 -10.15 11.22
CA PRO A 103 -5.74 -9.34 10.47
C PRO A 103 -5.92 -9.63 8.97
N GLY A 104 -5.80 -8.61 8.16
CA GLY A 104 -5.83 -8.73 6.71
C GLY A 104 -4.93 -7.69 6.09
N MET A 105 -4.54 -7.89 4.85
CA MET A 105 -3.82 -6.90 4.06
C MET A 105 -4.76 -6.29 3.03
N ASP A 106 -4.64 -5.00 2.79
CA ASP A 106 -5.35 -4.32 1.72
C ASP A 106 -4.51 -3.21 1.12
N THR A 107 -4.92 -2.75 -0.04
CA THR A 107 -4.39 -1.53 -0.62
C THR A 107 -4.97 -0.31 0.09
N TYR A 108 -4.21 0.78 0.11
CA TYR A 108 -4.69 2.08 0.55
C TYR A 108 -4.17 3.15 -0.42
N LEU A 109 -5.07 3.62 -1.30
CA LEU A 109 -4.71 4.34 -2.51
C LEU A 109 -5.27 5.76 -2.53
N TYR A 110 -4.40 6.75 -2.75
CA TYR A 110 -4.79 8.11 -3.13
C TYR A 110 -4.35 8.35 -4.57
N TRP A 111 -5.29 8.72 -5.45
CA TRP A 111 -5.04 8.82 -6.88
C TRP A 111 -5.99 9.80 -7.57
N GLY A 112 -5.81 10.01 -8.89
CA GLY A 112 -6.52 11.05 -9.64
C GLY A 112 -8.03 10.97 -9.57
N ASP A 113 -8.58 9.79 -9.82
CA ASP A 113 -10.02 9.56 -9.86
C ASP A 113 -10.49 8.70 -8.68
N MET A 114 -9.85 8.85 -7.53
CA MET A 114 -10.22 8.11 -6.32
C MET A 114 -11.69 8.32 -5.95
N GLN A 115 -12.30 7.27 -5.43
CA GLN A 115 -13.68 7.29 -5.01
C GLN A 115 -13.81 7.82 -3.58
N SER A 116 -14.85 8.62 -3.36
CA SER A 116 -15.13 9.19 -2.04
C SER A 116 -16.00 8.28 -1.20
N TYR A 117 -15.90 8.46 0.12
CA TYR A 117 -16.76 7.76 1.07
C TYR A 117 -18.22 8.28 1.04
N ASP A 118 -18.43 9.54 0.71
CA ASP A 118 -19.67 10.27 0.93
C ASP A 118 -20.14 11.12 -0.27
N GLY A 119 -19.93 10.64 -1.49
CA GLY A 119 -20.45 11.30 -2.70
C GLY A 119 -19.61 12.50 -3.17
N GLY A 120 -18.31 12.51 -2.93
CA GLY A 120 -17.36 13.49 -3.48
C GLY A 120 -16.85 14.52 -2.48
N ILE A 121 -17.19 14.42 -1.21
CA ILE A 121 -16.81 15.38 -0.17
C ILE A 121 -15.54 14.92 0.54
N THR A 122 -15.52 13.65 1.03
CA THR A 122 -14.43 13.12 1.82
C THR A 122 -13.79 11.92 1.14
N CYS A 123 -12.49 11.97 0.95
CA CYS A 123 -11.71 10.88 0.40
C CYS A 123 -10.72 10.33 1.41
N TYR A 124 -10.93 9.10 1.81
CA TYR A 124 -9.94 8.26 2.47
C TYR A 124 -9.30 7.34 1.42
N GLY A 125 -8.25 6.62 1.77
CA GLY A 125 -7.60 5.73 0.81
C GLY A 125 -8.55 4.67 0.24
N ASN A 126 -8.56 4.53 -1.07
CA ASN A 126 -9.35 3.48 -1.72
C ASN A 126 -8.78 2.10 -1.44
N THR A 127 -9.63 1.14 -1.14
CA THR A 127 -9.28 -0.25 -0.92
C THR A 127 -9.80 -1.14 -2.05
N MET A 128 -8.97 -2.08 -2.49
CA MET A 128 -9.25 -2.89 -3.68
C MET A 128 -9.49 -4.37 -3.38
N ILE A 129 -9.06 -4.86 -2.21
CA ILE A 129 -9.13 -6.27 -1.84
C ILE A 129 -10.43 -6.59 -1.12
N ASN A 130 -10.75 -5.88 -0.06
CA ASN A 130 -12.01 -5.95 0.71
C ASN A 130 -12.51 -7.35 1.11
N GLU A 131 -11.64 -8.33 1.24
CA GLU A 131 -12.04 -9.68 1.61
C GLU A 131 -12.67 -9.73 3.00
N GLY A 132 -13.73 -10.53 3.13
CA GLY A 132 -14.42 -10.79 4.40
C GLY A 132 -15.49 -9.75 4.79
N ARG A 133 -15.76 -8.71 3.98
CA ARG A 133 -16.78 -7.70 4.31
C ARG A 133 -18.15 -7.92 3.68
N THR A 134 -18.24 -8.71 2.62
CA THR A 134 -19.53 -9.06 2.01
C THR A 134 -19.55 -10.54 1.68
N GLY A 135 -20.63 -11.21 2.04
CA GLY A 135 -20.83 -12.64 1.80
C GLY A 135 -20.91 -13.07 0.32
N ASN A 136 -20.41 -12.29 -0.61
CA ASN A 136 -20.45 -12.54 -2.06
C ASN A 136 -19.07 -12.87 -2.62
N GLY A 137 -18.28 -13.51 -1.87
CA GLY A 137 -17.02 -14.16 -2.02
C GLY A 137 -16.46 -14.62 -3.35
N SER A 138 -16.36 -13.78 -4.37
CA SER A 138 -15.49 -14.03 -5.51
C SER A 138 -14.35 -13.02 -5.54
N SER A 139 -13.48 -13.09 -4.54
CA SER A 139 -12.25 -12.31 -4.54
C SER A 139 -11.22 -12.98 -5.44
N ILE A 140 -10.58 -12.21 -6.30
CA ILE A 140 -9.37 -12.63 -7.02
C ILE A 140 -8.13 -12.54 -6.12
N SER A 141 -8.28 -11.89 -4.98
CA SER A 141 -7.22 -11.71 -4.01
C SER A 141 -7.31 -12.77 -2.92
N LYS A 142 -6.19 -13.33 -2.58
CA LYS A 142 -6.06 -14.17 -1.38
C LYS A 142 -5.69 -13.26 -0.22
N VAL A 143 -6.53 -13.18 0.80
CA VAL A 143 -6.19 -12.49 2.05
C VAL A 143 -4.85 -12.97 2.54
N ALA A 144 -4.05 -12.04 3.08
CA ALA A 144 -2.94 -12.43 3.91
C ALA A 144 -3.46 -13.34 5.02
N PRO A 145 -2.99 -14.57 5.12
CA PRO A 145 -3.42 -15.45 6.18
C PRO A 145 -3.05 -14.86 7.54
N VAL A 146 -3.82 -15.23 8.57
CA VAL A 146 -3.58 -14.80 9.96
C VAL A 146 -2.18 -15.18 10.48
N ASP A 147 -1.49 -16.08 9.78
CA ASP A 147 -0.15 -16.58 10.10
C ASP A 147 1.01 -15.69 9.64
N VAL A 148 0.74 -14.50 9.12
CA VAL A 148 1.81 -13.54 8.80
C VAL A 148 2.32 -12.76 10.03
N LEU A 149 1.61 -12.81 11.15
CA LEU A 149 2.08 -12.20 12.38
C LEU A 149 3.32 -12.93 12.92
N ASP A 150 4.29 -12.17 13.40
CA ASP A 150 5.60 -12.64 13.89
C ASP A 150 6.46 -13.40 12.84
N LYS A 151 6.08 -13.32 11.56
CA LYS A 151 6.82 -13.90 10.44
C LYS A 151 7.23 -12.83 9.44
N TRP A 152 8.36 -13.03 8.79
CA TRP A 152 8.78 -12.21 7.66
C TRP A 152 7.91 -12.52 6.43
N MET A 153 7.40 -11.47 5.82
CA MET A 153 6.59 -11.52 4.62
C MET A 153 7.24 -10.65 3.54
N CYS A 154 7.43 -11.23 2.36
CA CYS A 154 7.82 -10.48 1.16
C CYS A 154 6.58 -9.84 0.55
N VAL A 155 6.58 -8.55 0.40
CA VAL A 155 5.58 -7.78 -0.35
C VAL A 155 6.23 -7.19 -1.57
N GLU A 156 5.57 -7.31 -2.71
CA GLU A 156 5.94 -6.57 -3.92
C GLU A 156 4.70 -5.91 -4.50
N ILE A 157 4.84 -4.64 -4.87
CA ILE A 157 3.76 -3.84 -5.46
C ILE A 157 4.26 -3.31 -6.80
N MET A 158 3.50 -3.51 -7.86
CA MET A 158 3.71 -2.90 -9.15
C MET A 158 2.68 -1.80 -9.39
N ILE A 159 3.14 -0.65 -9.81
CA ILE A 159 2.33 0.40 -10.41
C ILE A 159 2.81 0.67 -11.83
N LYS A 160 1.86 0.77 -12.76
CA LYS A 160 2.07 1.32 -14.09
C LYS A 160 1.28 2.61 -14.19
N LEU A 161 1.97 3.73 -14.33
CA LEU A 161 1.31 5.02 -14.53
C LEU A 161 0.61 5.05 -15.89
N ASN A 162 -0.52 5.73 -15.93
CA ASN A 162 -1.25 5.91 -17.19
C ASN A 162 -0.49 6.85 -18.15
N ASN A 163 -0.51 6.50 -19.42
CA ASN A 163 0.05 7.30 -20.51
C ASN A 163 -0.75 7.06 -21.81
N PRO A 164 -1.32 8.09 -22.47
CA PRO A 164 -1.31 9.50 -22.05
C PRO A 164 -2.07 9.75 -20.73
N VAL A 165 -1.92 10.95 -20.17
CA VAL A 165 -2.53 11.32 -18.86
C VAL A 165 -4.07 11.30 -18.87
N THR A 166 -4.67 11.28 -20.05
CA THR A 166 -6.13 11.14 -20.23
C THR A 166 -6.62 9.70 -20.27
N ALA A 167 -5.71 8.73 -20.40
CA ALA A 167 -6.07 7.33 -20.58
C ALA A 167 -6.31 6.61 -19.24
N TYR A 168 -7.19 5.60 -19.26
CA TYR A 168 -7.44 4.66 -18.17
C TYR A 168 -6.66 3.36 -18.40
N ASN A 169 -5.34 3.47 -18.57
CA ASN A 169 -4.45 2.34 -18.87
C ASN A 169 -3.36 2.11 -17.80
N GLY A 170 -3.54 2.73 -16.64
CA GLY A 170 -2.73 2.45 -15.47
C GLY A 170 -3.13 1.11 -14.83
N GLU A 171 -2.16 0.49 -14.17
CA GLU A 171 -2.31 -0.83 -13.57
C GLU A 171 -1.76 -0.84 -12.15
N LEU A 172 -2.27 -1.77 -11.35
CA LEU A 172 -1.78 -2.12 -10.02
C LEU A 172 -1.70 -3.64 -9.91
N ALA A 173 -0.60 -4.14 -9.38
CA ALA A 173 -0.50 -5.53 -8.99
C ALA A 173 0.21 -5.67 -7.64
N VAL A 174 -0.16 -6.69 -6.88
CA VAL A 174 0.41 -6.96 -5.56
C VAL A 174 0.75 -8.43 -5.45
N TRP A 175 1.94 -8.71 -4.93
CA TRP A 175 2.40 -10.07 -4.61
C TRP A 175 2.73 -10.14 -3.12
N GLN A 176 2.45 -11.31 -2.56
CA GLN A 176 2.81 -11.68 -1.21
C GLN A 176 3.55 -13.00 -1.25
N ASN A 177 4.78 -13.02 -0.74
CA ASN A 177 5.66 -14.19 -0.80
C ASN A 177 5.81 -14.79 -2.20
N GLY A 178 5.87 -13.93 -3.24
CA GLY A 178 5.98 -14.33 -4.65
C GLY A 178 4.66 -14.77 -5.31
N VAL A 179 3.57 -14.86 -4.56
CA VAL A 179 2.24 -15.18 -5.10
C VAL A 179 1.49 -13.90 -5.39
N GLN A 180 0.98 -13.73 -6.60
CA GLN A 180 0.14 -12.58 -6.95
C GLN A 180 -1.20 -12.69 -6.20
N VAL A 181 -1.47 -11.70 -5.36
CA VAL A 181 -2.69 -11.64 -4.53
C VAL A 181 -3.71 -10.64 -5.06
N GLY A 182 -3.31 -9.78 -5.99
CA GLY A 182 -4.20 -8.84 -6.64
C GLY A 182 -3.63 -8.27 -7.94
N TYR A 183 -4.52 -8.01 -8.89
CA TYR A 183 -4.22 -7.26 -10.11
C TYR A 183 -5.46 -6.47 -10.53
N TRP A 184 -5.26 -5.22 -10.90
CA TRP A 184 -6.28 -4.32 -11.43
C TRP A 184 -5.69 -3.52 -12.60
N GLY A 185 -6.33 -3.65 -13.74
CA GLY A 185 -5.93 -2.96 -14.97
C GLY A 185 -7.07 -2.91 -15.96
N PRO A 186 -6.86 -2.34 -17.16
CA PRO A 186 -7.90 -2.24 -18.18
C PRO A 186 -8.54 -3.59 -18.51
N GLY A 187 -9.84 -3.69 -18.29
CA GLY A 187 -10.60 -4.92 -18.58
C GLY A 187 -10.61 -5.96 -17.45
N PHE A 188 -9.98 -5.71 -16.31
CA PHE A 188 -9.91 -6.69 -15.22
C PHE A 188 -9.64 -6.05 -13.85
N PRO A 189 -10.28 -6.56 -12.75
CA PRO A 189 -11.37 -7.55 -12.73
C PRO A 189 -12.72 -6.92 -13.06
N ASN A 190 -13.75 -7.75 -13.20
CA ASN A 190 -15.13 -7.27 -13.17
C ASN A 190 -15.52 -6.87 -11.76
N GLY A 191 -16.28 -5.77 -11.63
CA GLY A 191 -16.70 -5.29 -10.31
C GLY A 191 -17.25 -3.87 -10.34
N HIS A 192 -17.44 -3.30 -9.16
CA HIS A 192 -17.94 -1.94 -8.98
C HIS A 192 -17.39 -1.28 -7.73
N TRP A 193 -17.41 0.03 -7.73
CA TRP A 193 -17.15 0.83 -6.54
C TRP A 193 -18.40 0.93 -5.66
N LEU A 194 -18.23 0.62 -4.38
CA LEU A 194 -19.18 0.97 -3.34
C LEU A 194 -18.50 1.95 -2.39
N LYS A 195 -18.81 3.23 -2.54
CA LYS A 195 -18.09 4.32 -1.87
C LYS A 195 -16.58 4.26 -2.22
N ASP A 196 -15.72 4.22 -1.23
CA ASP A 196 -14.27 4.18 -1.32
C ASP A 196 -13.67 2.76 -1.54
N LYS A 197 -14.53 1.74 -1.74
CA LYS A 197 -14.14 0.33 -1.81
C LYS A 197 -14.52 -0.30 -3.13
N TRP A 198 -13.58 -1.02 -3.74
CA TRP A 198 -13.83 -1.85 -4.91
C TRP A 198 -14.36 -3.23 -4.49
N TYR A 199 -15.38 -3.71 -5.17
CA TYR A 199 -15.94 -5.05 -4.99
C TYR A 199 -15.89 -5.82 -6.30
N ASN A 200 -15.20 -6.96 -6.28
CA ASN A 200 -15.17 -7.88 -7.40
C ASN A 200 -16.52 -8.58 -7.54
N ASN A 201 -17.09 -8.53 -8.73
CA ASN A 201 -18.32 -9.24 -9.06
C ASN A 201 -18.30 -9.59 -10.56
N PRO A 202 -18.27 -10.88 -10.92
CA PRO A 202 -18.23 -11.31 -12.34
C PRO A 202 -19.39 -10.83 -13.19
N ALA A 203 -20.52 -10.46 -12.57
CA ALA A 203 -21.70 -9.96 -13.29
C ALA A 203 -21.62 -8.46 -13.63
N ASP A 204 -20.67 -7.75 -13.04
CA ASP A 204 -20.47 -6.32 -13.26
C ASP A 204 -19.56 -6.04 -14.47
N PRO A 205 -19.51 -4.79 -14.95
CA PRO A 205 -18.56 -4.38 -15.97
C PRO A 205 -17.10 -4.60 -15.52
N PRO A 206 -16.18 -4.81 -16.48
CA PRO A 206 -14.76 -4.88 -16.18
C PRO A 206 -14.23 -3.53 -15.68
N PHE A 207 -13.20 -3.59 -14.82
CA PHE A 207 -12.50 -2.40 -14.36
C PHE A 207 -11.90 -1.63 -15.55
N GLN A 208 -12.13 -0.33 -15.59
CA GLN A 208 -11.66 0.49 -16.72
C GLN A 208 -10.14 0.68 -16.75
N GLY A 209 -9.44 0.41 -15.66
CA GLY A 209 -8.04 0.77 -15.44
C GLY A 209 -7.90 2.02 -14.59
N PHE A 210 -6.68 2.31 -14.16
CA PHE A 210 -6.40 3.51 -13.38
C PHE A 210 -6.03 4.70 -14.28
N ARG A 211 -6.56 5.87 -13.95
CA ARG A 211 -5.99 7.15 -14.35
C ARG A 211 -5.30 7.75 -13.11
N TRP A 212 -4.11 7.22 -12.81
CA TRP A 212 -3.33 7.60 -11.64
C TRP A 212 -3.06 9.09 -11.56
N ARG A 213 -2.84 9.70 -12.72
CA ARG A 213 -2.44 11.11 -12.84
C ARG A 213 -3.14 11.79 -14.01
N THR A 214 -3.33 13.11 -13.88
CA THR A 214 -3.84 14.00 -14.93
C THR A 214 -2.79 14.98 -15.44
N ASP A 215 -1.56 14.96 -14.86
CA ASP A 215 -0.38 15.73 -15.28
C ASP A 215 0.82 14.78 -15.44
N GLY A 216 1.51 14.85 -16.57
CA GLY A 216 2.68 14.02 -16.88
C GLY A 216 3.90 14.30 -15.99
N ASN A 217 3.94 15.45 -15.31
CA ASN A 217 4.99 15.77 -14.35
C ASN A 217 4.79 15.07 -12.99
N LEU A 218 3.60 14.56 -12.72
CA LEU A 218 3.37 13.71 -11.55
C LEU A 218 3.97 12.32 -11.82
N LYS A 219 5.05 12.00 -11.12
CA LYS A 219 5.84 10.76 -11.25
C LYS A 219 5.95 10.08 -9.89
N ILE A 220 6.38 8.81 -9.86
CA ILE A 220 6.71 8.13 -8.60
C ILE A 220 8.06 8.68 -8.12
N ASN A 221 8.07 9.53 -7.12
CA ASN A 221 9.26 10.27 -6.70
C ASN A 221 9.55 10.26 -5.21
N TRP A 222 8.80 9.47 -4.43
CA TRP A 222 9.07 9.28 -3.02
C TRP A 222 8.65 7.89 -2.52
N LEU A 223 9.22 7.51 -1.39
CA LEU A 223 8.88 6.33 -0.63
C LEU A 223 9.09 6.62 0.85
N TRP A 224 8.29 6.02 1.73
CA TRP A 224 8.57 5.96 3.15
C TRP A 224 8.19 4.61 3.77
N PHE A 225 8.89 4.24 4.83
CA PHE A 225 8.44 3.25 5.77
C PHE A 225 7.51 3.92 6.77
N GLU A 226 6.34 3.34 6.97
CA GLU A 226 5.30 3.87 7.85
C GLU A 226 5.03 2.91 8.99
N PHE A 227 4.98 3.45 10.19
CA PHE A 227 4.49 2.78 11.39
C PHE A 227 3.72 3.79 12.22
N TYR A 228 2.39 3.71 12.18
CA TYR A 228 1.52 4.67 12.83
C TYR A 228 0.32 3.99 13.50
N HIS A 229 0.13 4.27 14.77
CA HIS A 229 -1.10 4.00 15.50
C HIS A 229 -1.88 5.30 15.68
N ASP A 230 -3.20 5.26 15.59
CA ASP A 230 -4.06 6.38 15.95
C ASP A 230 -4.45 6.37 17.43
N ASN A 231 -4.10 5.31 18.16
CA ASN A 231 -4.43 5.12 19.56
C ASN A 231 -3.16 5.22 20.45
N PRO A 232 -3.00 6.32 21.22
CA PRO A 232 -1.84 6.49 22.09
C PRO A 232 -1.82 5.49 23.27
N ASP A 233 -2.95 4.84 23.58
CA ASP A 233 -3.05 3.80 24.60
C ASP A 233 -2.72 2.39 24.09
N ALA A 234 -2.45 2.25 22.79
CA ALA A 234 -1.99 0.98 22.23
C ALA A 234 -0.75 0.46 22.99
N PRO A 235 -0.59 -0.86 23.14
CA PRO A 235 0.62 -1.42 23.73
C PRO A 235 1.87 -0.97 22.98
N SER A 236 2.98 -0.79 23.71
CA SER A 236 4.27 -0.57 23.04
C SER A 236 4.56 -1.71 22.06
N SER A 237 4.94 -1.35 20.87
CA SER A 237 5.06 -2.30 19.76
C SER A 237 6.18 -1.93 18.80
N TYR A 238 6.33 -2.70 17.75
CA TYR A 238 7.32 -2.47 16.70
C TYR A 238 6.84 -3.02 15.37
N ILE A 239 7.46 -2.58 14.31
CA ILE A 239 7.43 -3.20 12.97
C ILE A 239 8.87 -3.33 12.47
N LYS A 240 9.16 -4.36 11.70
CA LYS A 240 10.49 -4.53 11.09
C LYS A 240 10.38 -4.51 9.57
N PHE A 241 11.39 -3.88 8.94
CA PHE A 241 11.52 -3.82 7.49
C PHE A 241 12.91 -4.27 7.06
N ASP A 242 13.00 -4.89 5.89
CA ASP A 242 14.26 -5.29 5.30
C ASP A 242 14.14 -5.36 3.77
N HIS A 243 15.28 -5.49 3.09
CA HIS A 243 15.39 -5.77 1.66
C HIS A 243 14.50 -4.93 0.74
N LEU A 244 14.44 -3.60 0.98
CA LEU A 244 13.76 -2.69 0.06
C LEU A 244 14.50 -2.62 -1.27
N VAL A 245 13.77 -2.90 -2.35
CA VAL A 245 14.25 -2.75 -3.73
C VAL A 245 13.20 -2.03 -4.55
N ILE A 246 13.65 -1.09 -5.38
CA ILE A 246 12.82 -0.42 -6.38
C ILE A 246 13.42 -0.74 -7.76
N ALA A 247 12.58 -1.20 -8.67
CA ALA A 247 13.00 -1.61 -10.01
C ALA A 247 11.93 -1.30 -11.06
N THR A 248 12.29 -1.45 -12.33
CA THR A 248 11.37 -1.31 -13.46
C THR A 248 10.88 -2.67 -13.99
N LYS A 249 11.25 -3.76 -13.30
CA LYS A 249 10.82 -5.13 -13.60
C LYS A 249 10.52 -5.85 -12.30
N TYR A 250 9.73 -6.93 -12.40
CA TYR A 250 9.43 -7.82 -11.29
C TYR A 250 10.72 -8.33 -10.63
N ILE A 251 10.73 -8.31 -9.30
CA ILE A 251 11.91 -8.60 -8.48
C ILE A 251 11.82 -10.01 -7.87
N GLY A 252 10.69 -10.32 -7.27
CA GLY A 252 10.47 -11.58 -6.55
C GLY A 252 11.09 -11.63 -5.15
N PRO A 253 10.79 -12.70 -4.39
CA PRO A 253 11.43 -12.95 -3.11
C PRO A 253 12.94 -13.20 -3.24
N ILE A 254 13.69 -12.98 -2.16
CA ILE A 254 15.09 -13.45 -2.07
C ILE A 254 15.13 -14.97 -2.15
N SER A 255 16.05 -15.47 -2.93
CA SER A 255 16.27 -16.92 -3.15
C SER A 255 17.27 -17.48 -2.13
#